data_277a78a13ad97cc79ed367652074758d
#
_entry.id   277a78a13ad97cc79ed367652074758d
#
_cell.length_a   1.000
_cell.length_b   1.000
_cell.length_c   1.000
_cell.angle_alpha   90.00
_cell.angle_beta   90.00
_cell.angle_gamma   90.00
#
_symmetry.space_group_name_H-M   'P 1'
#
loop_
_entity.id
_entity.type
_entity.pdbx_description
1 polymer ?
#
loop_
_entity_poly.entity_id
_entity_poly.type
_entity_poly.pdbx_seq_one_letter_code
_entity_poly.pdbx_strand_id
1 'polypeptide(L)'
;MSNFRFITRICILASVGGLFIVCSTNAFAQVVDRAKEKFGLPSPLEEQKEALSLPDSIYVVPLKLGIDELVSSNEWYEGLYYYQAFRLNQGDFLFHYIVTKEGEILQGNSKGEEQRFAVKDVQQKPVLIAYLGEKSDEDFSAEGRKALNELIIDVANRNRIRLESVEVKNISYQVTEQQQIVAVPDIIAGRWERSLKDMVKEITALYDPAKSKLDLKVTSVKTTEEKVTIGQEVVANITIQNNSSISLYQGSDFEPVMTKIGEDFSKFFINDVWLGPRQANIMSEGSSIKPGESKTFTVKLGVPLFFDKQTEKFELVNLLGEKYPSTQFDVSLDIKRTDVDVIEVANTSVGYLNVREDANSSSRVITKVSPGQRFLVIERKDSGWVKIDVGVNGKGWISTQYAKKI
;
A
#
# COMPACT_ATOMS: atom_id res chain seq x y z
N MET A 1 29.56 -6.31 -32.12
CA MET A 1 29.90 -4.89 -32.09
C MET A 1 28.61 -4.10 -31.90
N SER A 2 28.26 -3.76 -30.70
CA SER A 2 27.05 -2.99 -30.37
C SER A 2 27.44 -1.92 -29.38
N ASN A 3 27.25 -0.68 -29.79
CA ASN A 3 27.68 0.52 -29.13
C ASN A 3 26.85 0.80 -27.87
N PHE A 4 27.45 0.74 -26.71
CA PHE A 4 26.95 1.35 -25.50
C PHE A 4 27.17 2.87 -25.57
N ARG A 5 26.11 3.63 -25.69
CA ARG A 5 26.15 5.08 -25.55
C ARG A 5 26.06 5.46 -24.08
N PHE A 6 27.19 5.84 -23.51
CA PHE A 6 27.26 6.63 -22.29
C PHE A 6 26.59 7.98 -22.53
N ILE A 7 25.51 8.29 -21.84
CA ILE A 7 24.97 9.65 -21.78
C ILE A 7 25.65 10.37 -20.63
N THR A 8 26.80 10.96 -20.95
CA THR A 8 27.44 11.97 -20.09
C THR A 8 26.65 13.26 -20.25
N ARG A 9 25.86 13.67 -19.26
CA ARG A 9 25.29 15.01 -19.21
C ARG A 9 26.37 16.00 -18.86
N ILE A 10 26.85 16.69 -19.87
CA ILE A 10 27.71 17.87 -19.73
C ILE A 10 26.81 19.02 -19.26
N CYS A 11 27.05 19.52 -18.05
CA CYS A 11 26.52 20.80 -17.60
C CYS A 11 27.36 21.92 -18.24
N ILE A 12 26.77 22.66 -19.20
CA ILE A 12 27.37 23.89 -19.72
C ILE A 12 27.16 24.98 -18.68
N LEU A 13 28.24 25.48 -18.11
CA LEU A 13 28.24 26.70 -17.29
C LEU A 13 28.00 27.90 -18.15
N ALA A 14 26.88 28.57 -17.99
CA ALA A 14 26.72 29.97 -18.38
C ALA A 14 26.82 30.84 -17.11
N SER A 15 27.90 31.55 -16.98
CA SER A 15 28.16 32.47 -15.90
C SER A 15 27.41 33.79 -16.12
N VAL A 16 26.39 34.08 -15.30
CA VAL A 16 26.08 35.44 -14.80
C VAL A 16 25.19 35.30 -13.53
N GLY A 17 25.69 35.80 -12.40
CA GLY A 17 24.87 36.11 -11.20
C GLY A 17 24.61 34.94 -10.23
N GLY A 18 25.42 34.90 -9.21
CA GLY A 18 25.49 33.90 -8.14
C GLY A 18 24.15 33.38 -7.61
N LEU A 19 23.90 32.10 -7.85
CA LEU A 19 23.15 31.23 -6.97
C LEU A 19 23.80 29.85 -7.14
N PHE A 20 24.65 29.48 -6.20
CA PHE A 20 25.12 28.11 -6.10
C PHE A 20 23.93 27.24 -5.66
N ILE A 21 23.21 26.68 -6.62
CA ILE A 21 22.38 25.51 -6.34
C ILE A 21 23.34 24.35 -6.18
N VAL A 22 23.68 24.06 -4.93
CA VAL A 22 24.29 22.78 -4.58
C VAL A 22 23.18 21.74 -4.85
N CYS A 23 23.18 21.17 -6.05
CA CYS A 23 22.53 19.88 -6.26
C CYS A 23 23.28 18.87 -5.38
N SER A 24 22.81 18.71 -4.15
CA SER A 24 23.13 17.51 -3.37
C SER A 24 22.47 16.34 -4.12
N THR A 25 23.23 15.77 -5.06
CA THR A 25 22.95 14.42 -5.51
C THR A 25 23.11 13.55 -4.27
N ASN A 26 22.03 13.23 -3.58
CA ASN A 26 22.04 12.11 -2.67
C ASN A 26 22.49 10.92 -3.51
N ALA A 27 23.72 10.51 -3.33
CA ALA A 27 24.22 9.26 -3.88
C ALA A 27 23.48 8.16 -3.12
N PHE A 28 22.33 7.75 -3.64
CA PHE A 28 21.71 6.51 -3.20
C PHE A 28 22.68 5.38 -3.53
N ALA A 29 22.77 4.42 -2.62
CA ALA A 29 23.52 3.20 -2.88
C ALA A 29 23.09 2.63 -4.25
N GLN A 30 24.04 2.47 -5.15
CA GLN A 30 23.73 1.99 -6.49
C GLN A 30 23.48 0.49 -6.42
N VAL A 31 22.21 0.10 -6.40
CA VAL A 31 21.80 -1.31 -6.51
C VAL A 31 22.00 -1.76 -7.95
N VAL A 32 22.85 -2.75 -8.15
CA VAL A 32 23.05 -3.38 -9.44
C VAL A 32 21.94 -4.38 -9.67
N ASP A 33 21.03 -4.05 -10.59
CA ASP A 33 20.00 -4.98 -11.04
C ASP A 33 20.66 -6.06 -11.90
N ARG A 34 20.95 -7.21 -11.28
CA ARG A 34 21.33 -8.43 -11.99
C ARG A 34 20.07 -9.24 -12.20
N ALA A 35 19.22 -8.75 -13.09
CA ALA A 35 17.99 -9.45 -13.42
C ALA A 35 18.29 -10.93 -13.70
N LYS A 36 17.55 -11.80 -13.04
CA LYS A 36 17.64 -13.27 -13.20
C LYS A 36 17.58 -13.68 -14.66
N GLU A 37 16.87 -12.93 -15.48
CA GLU A 37 16.78 -13.06 -16.93
C GLU A 37 18.15 -12.94 -17.63
N LYS A 38 19.06 -12.10 -17.12
CA LYS A 38 20.44 -12.00 -17.64
C LYS A 38 21.24 -13.29 -17.51
N PHE A 39 20.90 -14.09 -16.51
CA PHE A 39 21.58 -15.38 -16.23
C PHE A 39 20.74 -16.56 -16.72
N GLY A 40 19.60 -16.33 -17.39
CA GLY A 40 18.69 -17.40 -17.80
C GLY A 40 18.05 -18.15 -16.64
N LEU A 41 17.93 -17.51 -15.45
CA LEU A 41 17.35 -18.11 -14.28
C LEU A 41 15.81 -18.13 -14.39
N PRO A 42 15.16 -19.23 -13.96
CA PRO A 42 13.71 -19.33 -14.05
C PRO A 42 12.99 -18.34 -13.14
N SER A 43 11.73 -18.06 -13.47
CA SER A 43 10.87 -17.19 -12.67
C SER A 43 10.62 -17.78 -11.27
N PRO A 44 10.45 -16.93 -10.25
CA PRO A 44 10.16 -17.36 -8.90
C PRO A 44 8.79 -18.07 -8.80
N LEU A 45 8.68 -18.99 -7.85
CA LEU A 45 7.41 -19.60 -7.47
C LEU A 45 6.66 -18.66 -6.53
N GLU A 46 5.44 -18.28 -6.89
CA GLU A 46 4.61 -17.35 -6.10
C GLU A 46 4.04 -17.97 -4.81
N GLU A 47 3.87 -19.29 -4.80
CA GLU A 47 3.13 -20.03 -3.76
C GLU A 47 3.80 -20.04 -2.37
N GLN A 48 5.07 -19.65 -2.29
CA GLN A 48 5.83 -19.68 -1.03
C GLN A 48 6.03 -18.31 -0.40
N LYS A 49 5.40 -17.28 -0.93
CA LYS A 49 5.55 -15.91 -0.45
C LYS A 49 4.47 -15.56 0.55
N GLU A 50 4.88 -14.89 1.62
CA GLU A 50 3.93 -14.28 2.54
C GLU A 50 3.16 -13.13 1.89
N ALA A 51 2.04 -12.76 2.51
CA ALA A 51 1.32 -11.55 2.13
C ALA A 51 2.22 -10.32 2.22
N LEU A 52 1.97 -9.33 1.36
CA LEU A 52 2.70 -8.07 1.38
C LEU A 52 2.56 -7.39 2.74
N SER A 53 3.66 -6.89 3.28
CA SER A 53 3.67 -6.16 4.53
C SER A 53 4.87 -5.22 4.64
N LEU A 54 4.71 -4.09 5.33
CA LEU A 54 5.82 -3.17 5.57
C LEU A 54 6.91 -3.85 6.41
N PRO A 55 8.18 -3.69 6.03
CA PRO A 55 9.27 -4.09 6.87
C PRO A 55 9.37 -3.17 8.11
N ASP A 56 9.72 -3.76 9.25
CA ASP A 56 9.87 -3.09 10.55
C ASP A 56 11.28 -3.24 11.13
N SER A 57 12.12 -4.03 10.49
CA SER A 57 13.46 -4.36 10.94
C SER A 57 14.40 -4.66 9.78
N ILE A 58 15.70 -4.67 10.02
CA ILE A 58 16.73 -5.05 9.05
C ILE A 58 17.62 -6.11 9.69
N TYR A 59 17.75 -7.27 9.04
CA TYR A 59 18.72 -8.28 9.45
C TYR A 59 19.87 -8.35 8.46
N VAL A 60 21.07 -8.08 8.96
CA VAL A 60 22.30 -8.30 8.22
C VAL A 60 22.74 -9.74 8.48
N VAL A 61 22.87 -10.53 7.42
CA VAL A 61 23.18 -11.94 7.46
C VAL A 61 24.55 -12.17 6.84
N PRO A 62 25.62 -12.36 7.64
CA PRO A 62 26.93 -12.70 7.12
C PRO A 62 26.92 -14.09 6.47
N LEU A 63 27.30 -14.15 5.21
CA LEU A 63 27.45 -15.40 4.48
C LEU A 63 28.92 -15.67 4.24
N LYS A 64 29.35 -16.88 4.60
CA LYS A 64 30.70 -17.34 4.29
C LYS A 64 30.74 -17.87 2.87
N LEU A 65 31.70 -17.39 2.09
CA LEU A 65 32.11 -18.07 0.89
C LEU A 65 32.90 -19.33 1.33
N GLY A 66 32.23 -20.46 1.32
CA GLY A 66 32.82 -21.73 1.77
C GLY A 66 33.69 -22.43 0.73
N ILE A 67 34.16 -21.75 -0.31
CA ILE A 67 34.86 -22.33 -1.45
C ILE A 67 36.02 -21.40 -1.81
N ASP A 68 37.14 -22.01 -2.15
CA ASP A 68 38.37 -21.37 -2.55
C ASP A 68 38.21 -20.08 -3.35
N GLU A 69 39.18 -19.18 -3.22
CA GLU A 69 39.30 -17.82 -3.78
C GLU A 69 39.07 -17.68 -5.31
N LEU A 70 38.60 -18.72 -5.97
CA LEU A 70 38.53 -18.83 -7.43
C LEU A 70 37.12 -18.63 -8.02
N VAL A 71 36.10 -18.47 -7.17
CA VAL A 71 34.71 -18.31 -7.67
C VAL A 71 34.41 -16.83 -7.79
N SER A 72 34.00 -16.39 -8.97
CA SER A 72 33.58 -15.00 -9.21
C SER A 72 32.29 -14.68 -8.45
N SER A 73 32.09 -13.40 -8.11
CA SER A 73 30.83 -12.93 -7.47
C SER A 73 29.60 -13.34 -8.25
N ASN A 74 29.68 -13.47 -9.57
CA ASN A 74 28.59 -13.90 -10.45
C ASN A 74 28.25 -15.37 -10.25
N GLU A 75 29.25 -16.25 -10.32
CA GLU A 75 29.05 -17.69 -10.13
C GLU A 75 28.49 -17.99 -8.74
N TRP A 76 28.96 -17.23 -7.74
CA TRP A 76 28.45 -17.36 -6.38
C TRP A 76 26.98 -16.89 -6.29
N TYR A 77 26.63 -15.77 -6.92
CA TYR A 77 25.26 -15.24 -6.97
C TYR A 77 24.29 -16.24 -7.62
N GLU A 78 24.67 -16.82 -8.76
CA GLU A 78 23.90 -17.85 -9.42
C GLU A 78 23.76 -19.12 -8.56
N GLY A 79 24.85 -19.56 -7.94
CA GLY A 79 24.86 -20.71 -7.04
C GLY A 79 23.95 -20.54 -5.84
N LEU A 80 23.97 -19.34 -5.22
CA LEU A 80 23.09 -19.00 -4.11
C LEU A 80 21.61 -19.01 -4.54
N TYR A 81 21.31 -18.45 -5.73
CA TYR A 81 19.97 -18.48 -6.27
C TYR A 81 19.46 -19.91 -6.44
N TYR A 82 20.24 -20.76 -7.13
CA TYR A 82 19.86 -22.17 -7.32
C TYR A 82 19.70 -22.90 -6.00
N TYR A 83 20.55 -22.64 -5.03
CA TYR A 83 20.44 -23.24 -3.71
C TYR A 83 19.14 -22.82 -3.02
N GLN A 84 18.82 -21.53 -2.94
CA GLN A 84 17.63 -21.03 -2.26
C GLN A 84 16.35 -21.30 -3.05
N ALA A 85 16.31 -20.97 -4.32
CA ALA A 85 15.10 -21.10 -5.13
C ALA A 85 14.68 -22.57 -5.38
N PHE A 86 15.66 -23.45 -5.63
CA PHE A 86 15.36 -24.83 -6.04
C PHE A 86 15.68 -25.88 -4.97
N ARG A 87 16.85 -25.82 -4.37
CA ARG A 87 17.24 -26.85 -3.36
C ARG A 87 16.47 -26.68 -2.08
N LEU A 88 16.25 -25.45 -1.62
CA LEU A 88 15.44 -25.11 -0.47
C LEU A 88 13.96 -24.86 -0.84
N ASN A 89 13.62 -24.95 -2.11
CA ASN A 89 12.26 -24.76 -2.63
C ASN A 89 11.63 -23.42 -2.20
N GLN A 90 12.43 -22.35 -2.10
CA GLN A 90 11.95 -21.02 -1.75
C GLN A 90 11.38 -20.25 -2.96
N GLY A 91 11.65 -20.71 -4.18
CA GLY A 91 11.16 -20.10 -5.41
C GLY A 91 11.86 -18.79 -5.80
N ASP A 92 12.66 -18.20 -4.93
CA ASP A 92 13.42 -16.97 -5.15
C ASP A 92 14.56 -16.85 -4.13
N PHE A 93 15.33 -15.74 -4.17
CA PHE A 93 16.23 -15.40 -3.08
C PHE A 93 15.47 -15.13 -1.80
N LEU A 94 15.97 -15.64 -0.69
CA LEU A 94 15.51 -15.27 0.64
C LEU A 94 15.89 -13.81 0.97
N PHE A 95 17.05 -13.37 0.52
CA PHE A 95 17.58 -12.04 0.78
C PHE A 95 17.01 -11.00 -0.18
N HIS A 96 16.74 -9.79 0.33
CA HIS A 96 16.32 -8.64 -0.48
C HIS A 96 17.51 -8.02 -1.20
N TYR A 97 18.66 -7.99 -0.52
CA TYR A 97 19.91 -7.45 -1.04
C TYR A 97 21.08 -8.35 -0.66
N ILE A 98 22.10 -8.29 -1.47
CA ILE A 98 23.37 -8.97 -1.24
C ILE A 98 24.48 -7.93 -1.39
N VAL A 99 25.27 -7.71 -0.35
CA VAL A 99 26.40 -6.78 -0.33
C VAL A 99 27.69 -7.58 -0.37
N THR A 100 28.57 -7.28 -1.31
CA THR A 100 29.87 -7.95 -1.44
C THR A 100 30.95 -7.22 -0.62
N LYS A 101 32.04 -7.87 -0.35
CA LYS A 101 33.20 -7.26 0.31
C LYS A 101 33.82 -6.12 -0.51
N GLU A 102 33.64 -6.11 -1.82
CA GLU A 102 34.08 -5.06 -2.73
C GLU A 102 33.12 -3.85 -2.72
N GLY A 103 32.02 -3.93 -1.99
CA GLY A 103 31.01 -2.87 -1.89
C GLY A 103 29.97 -2.86 -3.01
N GLU A 104 29.88 -3.92 -3.80
CA GLU A 104 28.81 -4.07 -4.77
C GLU A 104 27.52 -4.44 -4.05
N ILE A 105 26.39 -3.81 -4.41
CA ILE A 105 25.06 -4.12 -3.91
C ILE A 105 24.25 -4.78 -5.01
N LEU A 106 23.93 -6.06 -4.81
CA LEU A 106 23.17 -6.86 -5.76
C LEU A 106 21.72 -7.01 -5.29
N GLN A 107 20.79 -6.94 -6.22
CA GLN A 107 19.39 -7.22 -5.93
C GLN A 107 19.22 -8.73 -5.71
N GLY A 108 18.53 -9.08 -4.63
CA GLY A 108 18.16 -10.48 -4.32
C GLY A 108 16.73 -10.79 -4.73
N ASN A 109 15.78 -10.60 -3.82
CA ASN A 109 14.36 -10.87 -4.06
C ASN A 109 13.80 -9.99 -5.20
N SER A 110 13.11 -10.61 -6.15
CA SER A 110 12.57 -9.93 -7.33
C SER A 110 11.35 -9.05 -7.05
N LYS A 111 10.70 -9.22 -5.91
CA LYS A 111 9.44 -8.51 -5.58
C LYS A 111 9.63 -7.28 -4.69
N GLY A 112 10.82 -7.11 -4.11
CA GLY A 112 11.12 -5.96 -3.25
C GLY A 112 10.97 -6.24 -1.76
N GLU A 113 11.12 -5.21 -0.95
CA GLU A 113 11.25 -5.29 0.51
C GLU A 113 9.94 -5.67 1.22
N GLU A 114 8.81 -5.41 0.59
CA GLU A 114 7.49 -5.75 1.09
C GLU A 114 7.12 -7.23 0.94
N GLN A 115 7.84 -7.97 0.08
CA GLN A 115 7.60 -9.38 -0.16
C GLN A 115 8.68 -10.24 0.50
N ARG A 116 8.28 -11.16 1.33
CA ARG A 116 9.19 -12.04 2.08
C ARG A 116 8.82 -13.50 1.92
N PHE A 117 9.78 -14.35 2.20
CA PHE A 117 9.54 -15.76 2.49
C PHE A 117 9.31 -15.95 3.98
N ALA A 118 8.56 -16.98 4.33
CA ALA A 118 8.30 -17.33 5.73
C ALA A 118 9.61 -17.53 6.49
N VAL A 119 9.79 -16.76 7.55
CA VAL A 119 10.88 -16.88 8.50
C VAL A 119 10.28 -17.31 9.83
N LYS A 120 10.58 -18.54 10.25
CA LYS A 120 9.97 -19.14 11.43
C LYS A 120 10.35 -18.40 12.70
N ASP A 121 9.39 -18.30 13.63
CA ASP A 121 9.57 -17.74 14.97
C ASP A 121 10.00 -16.26 15.03
N VAL A 122 9.75 -15.49 13.96
CA VAL A 122 10.01 -14.05 13.91
C VAL A 122 8.68 -13.29 13.81
N GLN A 123 8.39 -12.52 14.85
CA GLN A 123 7.26 -11.57 14.81
C GLN A 123 7.57 -10.34 13.97
N GLN A 124 8.86 -10.00 13.87
CA GLN A 124 9.36 -8.89 13.06
C GLN A 124 9.29 -9.22 11.57
N LYS A 125 9.27 -8.18 10.78
CA LYS A 125 9.19 -8.22 9.31
C LYS A 125 10.49 -7.69 8.70
N PRO A 126 11.60 -8.46 8.75
CA PRO A 126 12.91 -7.94 8.40
C PRO A 126 13.11 -7.80 6.89
N VAL A 127 13.78 -6.71 6.49
CA VAL A 127 14.56 -6.70 5.26
C VAL A 127 15.83 -7.51 5.50
N LEU A 128 16.04 -8.56 4.73
CA LEU A 128 17.21 -9.43 4.84
C LEU A 128 18.30 -8.94 3.89
N ILE A 129 19.44 -8.55 4.44
CA ILE A 129 20.63 -8.13 3.70
C ILE A 129 21.72 -9.16 3.92
N ALA A 130 22.08 -9.91 2.90
CA ALA A 130 23.23 -10.81 2.96
C ALA A 130 24.51 -10.01 2.79
N TYR A 131 25.52 -10.28 3.62
CA TYR A 131 26.88 -9.76 3.44
C TYR A 131 27.82 -10.92 3.09
N LEU A 132 28.47 -10.80 1.94
CA LEU A 132 29.43 -11.80 1.46
C LEU A 132 30.82 -11.49 2.01
N GLY A 133 31.25 -12.23 3.04
CA GLY A 133 32.58 -12.17 3.64
C GLY A 133 33.37 -13.46 3.45
N GLU A 134 34.69 -13.37 3.55
CA GLU A 134 35.57 -14.54 3.39
C GLU A 134 35.58 -15.42 4.63
N LYS A 135 35.57 -14.82 5.82
CA LYS A 135 35.63 -15.54 7.10
C LYS A 135 34.66 -15.00 8.14
N SER A 136 34.22 -15.89 9.04
CA SER A 136 33.21 -15.53 10.08
C SER A 136 33.72 -14.65 11.20
N ASP A 137 35.03 -14.48 11.30
CA ASP A 137 35.74 -13.78 12.37
C ASP A 137 36.43 -12.47 11.89
N GLU A 138 36.30 -12.15 10.60
CA GLU A 138 36.74 -10.87 10.06
C GLU A 138 35.64 -9.79 10.19
N ASP A 139 36.08 -8.53 10.31
CA ASP A 139 35.15 -7.40 10.24
C ASP A 139 34.69 -7.19 8.79
N PHE A 140 33.68 -6.34 8.62
CA PHE A 140 33.31 -5.87 7.28
C PHE A 140 34.52 -5.17 6.62
N SER A 141 34.75 -5.44 5.35
CA SER A 141 35.75 -4.68 4.58
C SER A 141 35.41 -3.19 4.55
N ALA A 142 36.34 -2.33 4.25
CA ALA A 142 36.07 -0.88 4.20
C ALA A 142 35.02 -0.52 3.15
N GLU A 143 35.13 -1.12 1.97
CA GLU A 143 34.18 -0.94 0.84
C GLU A 143 32.82 -1.55 1.15
N GLY A 144 32.79 -2.78 1.65
CA GLY A 144 31.56 -3.47 2.04
C GLY A 144 30.86 -2.77 3.20
N ARG A 145 31.60 -2.25 4.20
CA ARG A 145 31.05 -1.45 5.29
C ARG A 145 30.41 -0.17 4.78
N LYS A 146 31.06 0.53 3.86
CA LYS A 146 30.51 1.74 3.25
C LYS A 146 29.20 1.44 2.51
N ALA A 147 29.20 0.45 1.65
CA ALA A 147 28.01 0.05 0.89
C ALA A 147 26.87 -0.41 1.81
N LEU A 148 27.19 -1.18 2.85
CA LEU A 148 26.21 -1.64 3.83
C LEU A 148 25.60 -0.48 4.62
N ASN A 149 26.42 0.53 5.03
CA ASN A 149 25.95 1.74 5.69
C ASN A 149 24.97 2.52 4.80
N GLU A 150 25.34 2.75 3.54
CA GLU A 150 24.50 3.46 2.57
C GLU A 150 23.17 2.71 2.34
N LEU A 151 23.22 1.40 2.22
CA LEU A 151 22.03 0.58 2.03
C LEU A 151 21.13 0.57 3.27
N ILE A 152 21.70 0.38 4.47
CA ILE A 152 20.91 0.38 5.72
C ILE A 152 20.19 1.71 5.91
N ILE A 153 20.90 2.84 5.73
CA ILE A 153 20.28 4.15 5.91
C ILE A 153 19.19 4.42 4.87
N ASP A 154 19.39 3.98 3.64
CA ASP A 154 18.40 4.14 2.57
C ASP A 154 17.13 3.28 2.85
N VAL A 155 17.32 2.00 3.17
CA VAL A 155 16.22 1.09 3.54
C VAL A 155 15.48 1.59 4.78
N ALA A 156 16.21 2.00 5.82
CA ALA A 156 15.62 2.49 7.07
C ALA A 156 14.82 3.78 6.85
N ASN A 157 15.37 4.74 6.10
CA ASN A 157 14.68 6.01 5.83
C ASN A 157 13.40 5.82 5.04
N ARG A 158 13.44 5.06 3.93
CA ARG A 158 12.25 4.89 3.08
C ARG A 158 11.15 4.06 3.71
N ASN A 159 11.50 3.10 4.59
CA ASN A 159 10.53 2.25 5.28
C ASN A 159 10.23 2.70 6.71
N ARG A 160 10.82 3.80 7.18
CA ARG A 160 10.69 4.29 8.56
C ARG A 160 11.10 3.26 9.62
N ILE A 161 12.08 2.41 9.31
CA ILE A 161 12.60 1.42 10.24
C ILE A 161 13.51 2.12 11.25
N ARG A 162 13.32 1.84 12.53
CA ARG A 162 14.20 2.36 13.59
C ARG A 162 15.55 1.66 13.51
N LEU A 163 16.64 2.43 13.65
CA LEU A 163 17.99 1.87 13.56
C LEU A 163 18.30 0.89 14.70
N GLU A 164 17.60 0.97 15.83
CA GLU A 164 17.67 -0.01 16.91
C GLU A 164 17.14 -1.40 16.50
N SER A 165 16.35 -1.47 15.43
CA SER A 165 15.83 -2.71 14.84
C SER A 165 16.75 -3.28 13.74
N VAL A 166 18.01 -2.81 13.65
CA VAL A 166 19.04 -3.36 12.76
C VAL A 166 19.88 -4.34 13.54
N GLU A 167 19.85 -5.62 13.15
CA GLU A 167 20.52 -6.70 13.86
C GLU A 167 21.35 -7.58 12.93
N VAL A 168 22.41 -8.18 13.47
CA VAL A 168 23.12 -9.28 12.79
C VAL A 168 22.46 -10.59 13.19
N LYS A 169 22.06 -11.37 12.21
CA LYS A 169 21.46 -12.70 12.40
C LYS A 169 22.20 -13.74 11.55
N ASN A 170 22.26 -14.95 12.04
CA ASN A 170 22.53 -16.12 11.22
C ASN A 170 21.20 -16.66 10.68
N ILE A 171 21.20 -17.26 9.51
CA ILE A 171 20.04 -17.96 8.96
C ILE A 171 20.37 -19.45 8.85
N SER A 172 19.67 -20.27 9.58
CA SER A 172 19.64 -21.71 9.42
C SER A 172 18.35 -22.13 8.71
N TYR A 173 18.34 -23.37 8.21
CA TYR A 173 17.15 -23.90 7.54
C TYR A 173 16.66 -25.12 8.29
N GLN A 174 15.36 -25.17 8.57
CA GLN A 174 14.71 -26.27 9.23
C GLN A 174 13.57 -26.84 8.37
N VAL A 175 13.34 -28.13 8.49
CA VAL A 175 12.21 -28.81 7.84
C VAL A 175 11.05 -28.87 8.83
N THR A 176 9.90 -28.35 8.43
CA THR A 176 8.65 -28.41 9.22
C THR A 176 8.05 -29.82 9.17
N GLU A 177 7.05 -30.08 10.02
CA GLU A 177 6.26 -31.32 9.97
C GLU A 177 5.54 -31.52 8.63
N GLN A 178 5.20 -30.42 7.93
CA GLN A 178 4.62 -30.44 6.59
C GLN A 178 5.67 -30.59 5.47
N GLN A 179 6.92 -30.91 5.82
CA GLN A 179 8.05 -31.04 4.89
C GLN A 179 8.42 -29.75 4.13
N GLN A 180 8.01 -28.60 4.65
CA GLN A 180 8.45 -27.32 4.13
C GLN A 180 9.79 -26.92 4.76
N ILE A 181 10.68 -26.33 3.94
CA ILE A 181 11.93 -25.77 4.41
C ILE A 181 11.70 -24.31 4.77
N VAL A 182 11.92 -23.95 6.03
CA VAL A 182 11.77 -22.59 6.53
C VAL A 182 13.09 -22.03 7.00
N ALA A 183 13.31 -20.74 6.80
CA ALA A 183 14.45 -20.05 7.34
C ALA A 183 14.22 -19.70 8.82
N VAL A 184 15.23 -19.95 9.65
CA VAL A 184 15.19 -19.66 11.09
C VAL A 184 16.35 -18.74 11.42
N PRO A 185 16.10 -17.49 11.81
CA PRO A 185 17.14 -16.58 12.24
C PRO A 185 17.62 -16.98 13.64
N ASP A 186 18.92 -16.88 13.83
CA ASP A 186 19.58 -17.10 15.09
C ASP A 186 20.51 -15.94 15.42
N ILE A 187 20.74 -15.70 16.70
CA ILE A 187 21.60 -14.59 17.14
C ILE A 187 23.07 -14.97 16.90
N ILE A 188 23.79 -14.09 16.21
CA ILE A 188 25.24 -14.15 16.16
C ILE A 188 25.79 -13.19 17.21
N ALA A 189 26.45 -13.73 18.23
CA ALA A 189 27.26 -12.95 19.15
C ALA A 189 28.69 -12.85 18.62
N GLY A 190 29.35 -11.72 18.79
CA GLY A 190 30.77 -11.58 18.51
C GLY A 190 31.18 -10.33 17.74
N ARG A 191 32.16 -10.50 16.83
CA ARG A 191 32.76 -9.38 16.12
C ARG A 191 31.80 -8.68 15.16
N TRP A 192 31.03 -9.45 14.41
CA TRP A 192 30.00 -8.94 13.49
C TRP A 192 28.96 -8.08 14.19
N GLU A 193 28.45 -8.53 15.33
CA GLU A 193 27.47 -7.79 16.12
C GLU A 193 28.04 -6.47 16.62
N ARG A 194 29.27 -6.47 17.13
CA ARG A 194 29.96 -5.24 17.57
C ARG A 194 30.18 -4.29 16.43
N SER A 195 30.72 -4.80 15.32
CA SER A 195 30.99 -3.99 14.12
C SER A 195 29.72 -3.34 13.58
N LEU A 196 28.58 -4.09 13.53
CA LEU A 196 27.31 -3.53 13.11
C LEU A 196 26.79 -2.47 14.10
N LYS A 197 26.89 -2.70 15.40
CA LYS A 197 26.48 -1.72 16.41
C LYS A 197 27.28 -0.40 16.29
N ASP A 198 28.56 -0.49 15.99
CA ASP A 198 29.38 0.71 15.77
C ASP A 198 28.99 1.41 14.46
N MET A 199 28.71 0.65 13.38
CA MET A 199 28.16 1.19 12.14
C MET A 199 26.84 1.90 12.34
N VAL A 200 25.90 1.30 13.08
CA VAL A 200 24.59 1.90 13.37
C VAL A 200 24.74 3.22 14.12
N LYS A 201 25.68 3.31 15.08
CA LYS A 201 25.95 4.58 15.77
C LYS A 201 26.48 5.66 14.80
N GLU A 202 27.35 5.30 13.87
CA GLU A 202 27.88 6.24 12.87
C GLU A 202 26.79 6.79 11.96
N ILE A 203 25.85 5.94 11.53
CA ILE A 203 24.76 6.34 10.61
C ILE A 203 23.56 6.95 11.30
N THR A 204 23.45 6.90 12.65
CA THR A 204 22.30 7.45 13.38
C THR A 204 22.08 8.94 13.08
N ALA A 205 23.14 9.71 12.90
CA ALA A 205 23.04 11.12 12.55
C ALA A 205 22.53 11.37 11.12
N LEU A 206 22.57 10.37 10.25
CA LEU A 206 22.09 10.42 8.86
C LEU A 206 20.64 9.91 8.72
N TYR A 207 20.12 9.30 9.77
CA TYR A 207 18.74 8.81 9.78
C TYR A 207 17.76 9.97 9.90
N ASP A 208 16.87 10.05 8.94
CA ASP A 208 15.84 11.08 8.88
C ASP A 208 14.53 10.45 8.38
N PRO A 209 13.63 10.05 9.29
CA PRO A 209 12.35 9.46 8.92
C PRO A 209 11.46 10.42 8.11
N ALA A 210 11.72 11.74 8.15
CA ALA A 210 11.00 12.70 7.30
C ALA A 210 11.37 12.57 5.81
N LYS A 211 12.46 11.89 5.48
CA LYS A 211 12.82 11.54 4.09
C LYS A 211 11.90 10.49 3.49
N SER A 212 11.17 9.73 4.30
CA SER A 212 10.06 8.92 3.81
C SER A 212 8.89 9.81 3.44
N LYS A 213 8.97 10.44 2.30
CA LYS A 213 7.92 11.32 1.80
C LYS A 213 6.72 10.47 1.38
N LEU A 214 5.56 10.74 2.00
CA LEU A 214 4.28 10.24 1.52
C LEU A 214 3.70 11.28 0.54
N ASP A 215 3.67 10.94 -0.72
CA ASP A 215 3.21 11.85 -1.78
C ASP A 215 2.48 11.05 -2.86
N LEU A 216 1.19 11.26 -2.96
CA LEU A 216 0.35 10.70 -4.00
C LEU A 216 -0.22 11.82 -4.86
N LYS A 217 -0.44 11.50 -6.12
CA LYS A 217 -1.15 12.38 -7.04
C LYS A 217 -2.31 11.63 -7.69
N VAL A 218 -3.51 12.14 -7.52
CA VAL A 218 -4.67 11.70 -8.30
C VAL A 218 -4.56 12.34 -9.68
N THR A 219 -4.35 11.53 -10.72
CA THR A 219 -4.10 11.99 -12.09
C THR A 219 -5.35 11.95 -12.97
N SER A 220 -6.30 11.08 -12.62
CA SER A 220 -7.58 10.94 -13.34
C SER A 220 -8.66 10.39 -12.43
N VAL A 221 -9.88 10.90 -12.58
CA VAL A 221 -11.09 10.34 -11.98
C VAL A 221 -12.15 10.27 -13.08
N LYS A 222 -12.67 9.07 -13.36
CA LYS A 222 -13.70 8.85 -14.37
C LYS A 222 -14.75 7.87 -13.85
N THR A 223 -16.00 8.18 -13.99
CA THR A 223 -17.08 7.22 -13.78
C THR A 223 -17.30 6.38 -15.02
N THR A 224 -17.78 5.14 -14.85
CA THR A 224 -18.05 4.24 -15.98
C THR A 224 -19.12 4.79 -16.91
N GLU A 225 -20.04 5.58 -16.38
CA GLU A 225 -21.08 6.26 -17.12
C GLU A 225 -21.21 7.72 -16.69
N GLU A 226 -21.38 8.62 -17.66
CA GLU A 226 -21.62 10.03 -17.38
C GLU A 226 -23.02 10.30 -16.83
N LYS A 227 -24.01 9.52 -17.30
CA LYS A 227 -25.42 9.62 -16.91
C LYS A 227 -25.92 8.29 -16.36
N VAL A 228 -26.38 8.31 -15.14
CA VAL A 228 -26.78 7.13 -14.39
C VAL A 228 -28.25 7.20 -13.98
N THR A 229 -28.83 6.06 -13.66
CA THR A 229 -30.20 5.94 -13.15
C THR A 229 -30.21 5.36 -11.75
N ILE A 230 -31.23 5.66 -10.95
CA ILE A 230 -31.38 5.10 -9.61
C ILE A 230 -31.45 3.57 -9.70
N GLY A 231 -30.70 2.91 -8.80
CA GLY A 231 -30.57 1.45 -8.75
C GLY A 231 -29.49 0.86 -9.65
N GLN A 232 -28.81 1.68 -10.46
CA GLN A 232 -27.67 1.26 -11.28
C GLN A 232 -26.40 1.11 -10.42
N GLU A 233 -25.58 0.10 -10.71
CA GLU A 233 -24.22 0.06 -10.17
C GLU A 233 -23.31 0.99 -10.98
N VAL A 234 -22.58 1.84 -10.28
CA VAL A 234 -21.62 2.78 -10.87
C VAL A 234 -20.24 2.56 -10.26
N VAL A 235 -19.22 2.69 -11.09
CA VAL A 235 -17.82 2.55 -10.67
C VAL A 235 -17.08 3.84 -11.02
N ALA A 236 -16.35 4.38 -10.05
CA ALA A 236 -15.32 5.39 -10.30
C ALA A 236 -13.97 4.73 -10.54
N ASN A 237 -13.34 5.06 -11.65
CA ASN A 237 -11.96 4.70 -11.97
C ASN A 237 -11.06 5.86 -11.52
N ILE A 238 -10.21 5.61 -10.53
CA ILE A 238 -9.31 6.60 -9.93
C ILE A 238 -7.88 6.20 -10.27
N THR A 239 -7.18 7.02 -11.05
CA THR A 239 -5.77 6.78 -11.37
C THR A 239 -4.90 7.56 -10.40
N ILE A 240 -4.02 6.83 -9.71
CA ILE A 240 -3.12 7.36 -8.70
C ILE A 240 -1.68 7.12 -9.14
N GLN A 241 -0.86 8.15 -9.04
CA GLN A 241 0.59 8.08 -9.19
C GLN A 241 1.23 8.12 -7.80
N ASN A 242 2.10 7.16 -7.51
CA ASN A 242 2.87 7.14 -6.27
C ASN A 242 4.19 7.92 -6.46
N ASN A 243 4.25 9.12 -5.90
CA ASN A 243 5.47 9.93 -5.84
C ASN A 243 6.19 9.77 -4.49
N SER A 244 5.70 8.85 -3.65
CA SER A 244 6.33 8.54 -2.36
C SER A 244 7.66 7.81 -2.55
N SER A 245 8.47 7.82 -1.50
CA SER A 245 9.71 7.01 -1.47
C SER A 245 9.47 5.54 -1.18
N ILE A 246 8.26 5.16 -0.78
CA ILE A 246 7.88 3.79 -0.39
C ILE A 246 6.83 3.21 -1.33
N SER A 247 6.80 1.88 -1.42
CA SER A 247 5.68 1.16 -2.02
C SER A 247 4.45 1.24 -1.12
N LEU A 248 3.29 1.47 -1.70
CA LEU A 248 1.99 1.44 -1.01
C LEU A 248 1.27 0.16 -1.41
N TYR A 249 0.71 -0.55 -0.45
CA TYR A 249 0.01 -1.80 -0.72
C TYR A 249 -1.17 -2.00 0.22
N GLN A 250 -2.10 -2.79 -0.25
CA GLN A 250 -3.32 -3.12 0.46
C GLN A 250 -3.00 -3.82 1.80
N GLY A 251 -3.69 -3.39 2.87
CA GLY A 251 -3.50 -3.90 4.22
C GLY A 251 -2.32 -3.28 4.98
N SER A 252 -1.57 -2.33 4.37
CA SER A 252 -0.52 -1.58 5.09
C SER A 252 -1.09 -0.34 5.79
N ASP A 253 -0.39 0.14 6.82
CA ASP A 253 -0.74 1.39 7.52
C ASP A 253 -0.82 2.59 6.57
N PHE A 254 -0.09 2.54 5.46
CA PHE A 254 -0.05 3.58 4.43
C PHE A 254 -0.96 3.27 3.23
N GLU A 255 -1.88 2.32 3.35
CA GLU A 255 -2.89 2.08 2.33
C GLU A 255 -3.72 3.35 2.12
N PRO A 256 -3.81 3.88 0.87
CA PRO A 256 -4.66 5.03 0.59
C PRO A 256 -6.13 4.62 0.58
N VAL A 257 -6.93 5.37 1.31
CA VAL A 257 -8.39 5.23 1.42
C VAL A 257 -9.05 6.49 0.89
N MET A 258 -10.01 6.35 -0.01
CA MET A 258 -10.83 7.47 -0.47
C MET A 258 -11.72 7.94 0.68
N THR A 259 -11.53 9.18 1.13
CA THR A 259 -12.25 9.75 2.27
C THR A 259 -12.99 11.02 1.84
N LYS A 260 -14.30 11.07 2.12
CA LYS A 260 -15.12 12.27 1.85
C LYS A 260 -14.66 13.44 2.71
N ILE A 261 -14.50 14.60 2.09
CA ILE A 261 -14.20 15.86 2.78
C ILE A 261 -15.50 16.41 3.42
N GLY A 262 -15.41 16.82 4.68
CA GLY A 262 -16.56 17.29 5.47
C GLY A 262 -17.08 16.23 6.44
N GLU A 263 -18.01 16.61 7.32
CA GLU A 263 -18.50 15.75 8.41
C GLU A 263 -19.70 14.88 8.01
N ASP A 264 -20.41 15.25 6.95
CA ASP A 264 -21.62 14.53 6.50
C ASP A 264 -21.25 13.19 5.85
N PHE A 265 -22.15 12.23 5.89
CA PHE A 265 -22.04 10.98 5.15
C PHE A 265 -21.99 11.22 3.64
N SER A 266 -21.24 10.37 2.93
CA SER A 266 -21.25 10.43 1.47
C SER A 266 -22.60 10.00 0.93
N LYS A 267 -23.12 10.75 -0.02
CA LYS A 267 -24.32 10.36 -0.79
C LYS A 267 -24.05 9.12 -1.65
N PHE A 268 -22.79 8.86 -1.97
CA PHE A 268 -22.34 7.71 -2.78
C PHE A 268 -22.02 6.47 -1.94
N PHE A 269 -22.23 6.53 -0.63
CA PHE A 269 -21.95 5.44 0.29
C PHE A 269 -22.78 4.19 -0.05
N ILE A 270 -22.11 3.03 -0.03
CA ILE A 270 -22.76 1.71 -0.12
C ILE A 270 -22.41 0.95 1.15
N ASN A 271 -23.45 0.56 1.91
CA ASN A 271 -23.28 -0.30 3.07
C ASN A 271 -22.66 -1.65 2.65
N ASP A 272 -21.87 -2.25 3.52
CA ASP A 272 -21.17 -3.53 3.33
C ASP A 272 -20.13 -3.57 2.17
N VAL A 273 -19.92 -2.43 1.48
CA VAL A 273 -18.90 -2.27 0.41
C VAL A 273 -17.80 -1.29 0.83
N TRP A 274 -18.21 -0.17 1.42
CA TRP A 274 -17.29 0.84 1.92
C TRP A 274 -16.83 0.52 3.34
N LEU A 275 -15.68 1.01 3.75
CA LEU A 275 -15.17 0.89 5.13
C LEU A 275 -16.07 1.59 6.15
N GLY A 276 -16.76 2.62 5.72
CA GLY A 276 -17.67 3.41 6.53
C GLY A 276 -18.37 4.50 5.73
N PRO A 277 -19.26 5.27 6.36
CA PRO A 277 -20.13 6.22 5.63
C PRO A 277 -19.41 7.32 4.86
N ARG A 278 -18.10 7.47 5.10
CA ARG A 278 -17.26 8.50 4.48
C ARG A 278 -16.02 7.93 3.79
N GLN A 279 -15.76 6.61 3.92
CA GLN A 279 -14.50 6.00 3.52
C GLN A 279 -14.74 4.77 2.65
N ALA A 280 -14.06 4.70 1.52
CA ALA A 280 -14.06 3.56 0.63
C ALA A 280 -12.66 3.05 0.37
N ASN A 281 -12.48 1.72 0.40
CA ASN A 281 -11.25 1.09 -0.10
C ASN A 281 -11.11 1.39 -1.57
N ILE A 282 -9.90 1.75 -1.97
CA ILE A 282 -9.54 1.89 -3.38
C ILE A 282 -8.64 0.76 -3.86
N MET A 283 -7.85 0.17 -2.97
CA MET A 283 -6.95 -0.91 -3.32
C MET A 283 -7.65 -2.28 -3.21
N SER A 284 -7.49 -3.11 -4.23
CA SER A 284 -7.94 -4.50 -4.20
C SER A 284 -6.92 -5.38 -3.48
N GLU A 285 -7.37 -6.53 -3.00
CA GLU A 285 -6.51 -7.52 -2.34
C GLU A 285 -5.27 -7.85 -3.17
N GLY A 286 -4.11 -7.88 -2.51
CA GLY A 286 -2.82 -8.14 -3.12
C GLY A 286 -2.28 -7.05 -4.05
N SER A 287 -2.94 -5.88 -4.13
CA SER A 287 -2.47 -4.79 -4.97
C SER A 287 -1.42 -3.92 -4.28
N SER A 288 -0.51 -3.37 -5.08
CA SER A 288 0.50 -2.40 -4.65
C SER A 288 0.72 -1.33 -5.70
N ILE A 289 1.30 -0.20 -5.30
CA ILE A 289 1.79 0.87 -6.18
C ILE A 289 3.22 1.20 -5.78
N LYS A 290 4.18 0.89 -6.64
CA LYS A 290 5.60 1.17 -6.38
C LYS A 290 5.94 2.65 -6.54
N PRO A 291 7.05 3.14 -5.97
CA PRO A 291 7.55 4.49 -6.23
C PRO A 291 7.65 4.78 -7.74
N GLY A 292 7.07 5.90 -8.17
CA GLY A 292 7.01 6.31 -9.58
C GLY A 292 5.92 5.63 -10.42
N GLU A 293 5.27 4.58 -9.93
CA GLU A 293 4.22 3.85 -10.65
C GLU A 293 2.90 4.64 -10.66
N SER A 294 2.14 4.50 -11.74
CA SER A 294 0.74 4.95 -11.84
C SER A 294 -0.17 3.76 -12.01
N LYS A 295 -1.23 3.68 -11.21
CA LYS A 295 -2.19 2.57 -11.25
C LYS A 295 -3.63 3.08 -11.15
N THR A 296 -4.54 2.44 -11.87
CA THR A 296 -5.96 2.76 -11.82
C THR A 296 -6.68 1.76 -10.91
N PHE A 297 -7.45 2.28 -9.98
CA PHE A 297 -8.28 1.52 -9.06
C PHE A 297 -9.75 1.83 -9.30
N THR A 298 -10.59 0.91 -8.88
CA THR A 298 -12.04 0.99 -9.05
C THR A 298 -12.75 1.08 -7.72
N VAL A 299 -13.67 2.05 -7.58
CA VAL A 299 -14.50 2.21 -6.39
C VAL A 299 -15.97 2.13 -6.80
N LYS A 300 -16.73 1.23 -6.19
CA LYS A 300 -18.17 1.18 -6.37
C LYS A 300 -18.85 2.36 -5.68
N LEU A 301 -19.77 3.01 -6.37
CA LEU A 301 -20.52 4.16 -5.91
C LEU A 301 -22.02 3.83 -5.87
N GLY A 302 -22.67 4.18 -4.77
CA GLY A 302 -24.13 4.20 -4.70
C GLY A 302 -24.71 5.37 -5.50
N VAL A 303 -25.78 5.15 -6.20
CA VAL A 303 -26.53 6.22 -6.86
C VAL A 303 -27.56 6.77 -5.87
N PRO A 304 -27.40 8.01 -5.40
CA PRO A 304 -28.32 8.59 -4.42
C PRO A 304 -29.68 8.90 -5.04
N LEU A 305 -30.68 8.94 -4.19
CA LEU A 305 -32.08 9.28 -4.59
C LEU A 305 -32.25 10.79 -4.84
N PHE A 306 -31.28 11.38 -5.56
CA PHE A 306 -31.33 12.77 -6.00
C PHE A 306 -31.30 12.78 -7.52
N PHE A 307 -32.10 13.63 -8.13
CA PHE A 307 -32.03 13.90 -9.56
C PHE A 307 -31.07 15.05 -9.82
N ASP A 308 -30.60 15.16 -11.04
CA ASP A 308 -29.57 16.11 -11.47
C ASP A 308 -28.14 15.73 -11.01
N LYS A 309 -27.20 16.59 -11.34
CA LYS A 309 -25.79 16.37 -11.06
C LYS A 309 -25.48 16.43 -9.56
N GLN A 310 -24.97 15.35 -9.02
CA GLN A 310 -24.43 15.28 -7.66
C GLN A 310 -22.91 15.24 -7.71
N THR A 311 -22.26 16.11 -6.93
CA THR A 311 -20.79 16.18 -6.85
C THR A 311 -20.38 16.15 -5.39
N GLU A 312 -19.40 15.33 -5.05
CA GLU A 312 -18.77 15.28 -3.74
C GLU A 312 -17.26 15.37 -3.87
N LYS A 313 -16.62 15.97 -2.87
CA LYS A 313 -15.18 16.11 -2.79
C LYS A 313 -14.58 15.04 -1.89
N PHE A 314 -13.51 14.44 -2.36
CA PHE A 314 -12.76 13.42 -1.68
C PHE A 314 -11.28 13.77 -1.60
N GLU A 315 -10.60 13.14 -0.67
CA GLU A 315 -9.15 13.15 -0.52
C GLU A 315 -8.66 11.74 -0.19
N LEU A 316 -7.37 11.47 -0.37
CA LEU A 316 -6.77 10.22 0.07
C LEU A 316 -6.19 10.39 1.47
N VAL A 317 -6.49 9.43 2.34
CA VAL A 317 -6.02 9.35 3.73
C VAL A 317 -5.50 7.94 3.96
N ASN A 318 -4.43 7.76 4.71
CA ASN A 318 -3.96 6.43 5.07
C ASN A 318 -4.75 5.83 6.26
N LEU A 319 -4.52 4.56 6.58
CA LEU A 319 -5.21 3.90 7.70
C LEU A 319 -4.83 4.48 9.07
N LEU A 320 -3.73 5.23 9.18
CA LEU A 320 -3.35 5.97 10.38
C LEU A 320 -4.07 7.33 10.51
N GLY A 321 -4.86 7.73 9.52
CA GLY A 321 -5.56 9.01 9.48
C GLY A 321 -4.72 10.17 8.93
N GLU A 322 -3.53 9.94 8.42
CA GLU A 322 -2.69 10.96 7.79
C GLU A 322 -3.16 11.24 6.36
N LYS A 323 -3.27 12.50 5.99
CA LYS A 323 -3.66 12.91 4.64
C LYS A 323 -2.48 12.86 3.69
N TYR A 324 -2.73 12.33 2.48
CA TYR A 324 -1.80 12.50 1.39
C TYR A 324 -1.91 13.91 0.82
N PRO A 325 -0.80 14.66 0.75
CA PRO A 325 -0.83 16.01 0.21
C PRO A 325 -1.38 16.07 -1.22
N SER A 326 -2.16 17.11 -1.53
CA SER A 326 -2.61 17.41 -2.90
C SER A 326 -3.42 16.30 -3.60
N THR A 327 -4.13 15.47 -2.84
CA THR A 327 -4.93 14.36 -3.38
C THR A 327 -6.43 14.66 -3.44
N GLN A 328 -6.83 15.92 -3.36
CA GLN A 328 -8.25 16.28 -3.43
C GLN A 328 -8.78 16.14 -4.86
N PHE A 329 -9.96 15.55 -4.99
CA PHE A 329 -10.64 15.36 -6.26
C PHE A 329 -12.16 15.34 -6.10
N ASP A 330 -12.84 15.60 -7.19
CA ASP A 330 -14.29 15.57 -7.28
C ASP A 330 -14.76 14.25 -7.92
N VAL A 331 -15.82 13.67 -7.37
CA VAL A 331 -16.61 12.60 -7.99
C VAL A 331 -17.98 13.16 -8.30
N SER A 332 -18.42 13.04 -9.55
CA SER A 332 -19.71 13.56 -10.01
C SER A 332 -20.52 12.47 -10.68
N LEU A 333 -21.82 12.42 -10.36
CA LEU A 333 -22.81 11.59 -11.05
C LEU A 333 -23.93 12.51 -11.56
N ASP A 334 -24.28 12.41 -12.86
CA ASP A 334 -25.45 13.05 -13.46
C ASP A 334 -26.62 12.06 -13.45
N ILE A 335 -27.56 12.23 -12.51
CA ILE A 335 -28.61 11.25 -12.22
C ILE A 335 -29.86 11.62 -12.99
N LYS A 336 -30.21 10.80 -13.96
CA LYS A 336 -31.42 10.97 -14.76
C LYS A 336 -32.65 10.67 -13.92
N ARG A 337 -33.66 11.51 -14.11
CA ARG A 337 -34.99 11.21 -13.60
C ARG A 337 -35.56 9.99 -14.31
N THR A 338 -36.01 9.03 -13.53
CA THR A 338 -36.71 7.82 -14.00
C THR A 338 -38.13 7.79 -13.39
N ASP A 339 -38.95 6.89 -13.87
CA ASP A 339 -40.33 6.72 -13.35
C ASP A 339 -40.39 6.06 -11.96
N VAL A 340 -39.30 6.08 -11.22
CA VAL A 340 -39.28 5.59 -9.83
C VAL A 340 -40.00 6.56 -8.91
N ASP A 341 -40.80 6.00 -8.02
CA ASP A 341 -41.53 6.78 -7.03
C ASP A 341 -40.60 7.04 -5.82
N VAL A 342 -40.19 8.28 -5.66
CA VAL A 342 -39.29 8.74 -4.57
C VAL A 342 -40.06 9.73 -3.70
N ILE A 343 -39.91 9.57 -2.38
CA ILE A 343 -40.39 10.55 -1.42
C ILE A 343 -39.23 11.17 -0.64
N GLU A 344 -39.47 12.39 -0.19
CA GLU A 344 -38.63 13.09 0.77
C GLU A 344 -39.40 13.31 2.06
N VAL A 345 -38.77 13.02 3.20
CA VAL A 345 -39.38 13.27 4.51
C VAL A 345 -39.43 14.78 4.75
N ALA A 346 -40.64 15.31 4.95
CA ALA A 346 -40.85 16.71 5.25
C ALA A 346 -40.47 17.05 6.70
N ASN A 347 -40.29 18.34 6.97
CA ASN A 347 -40.07 18.83 8.33
C ASN A 347 -41.23 18.45 9.25
N THR A 348 -40.89 17.93 10.41
CA THR A 348 -41.81 17.61 11.48
C THR A 348 -41.49 18.46 12.72
N SER A 349 -42.48 18.75 13.54
CA SER A 349 -42.29 19.53 14.79
C SER A 349 -41.36 18.84 15.80
N VAL A 350 -41.20 17.50 15.68
CA VAL A 350 -40.38 16.67 16.58
C VAL A 350 -39.03 16.30 15.99
N GLY A 351 -38.69 16.75 14.77
CA GLY A 351 -37.40 16.50 14.13
C GLY A 351 -37.21 15.09 13.56
N TYR A 352 -38.23 14.25 13.58
CA TYR A 352 -38.19 12.90 12.97
C TYR A 352 -39.56 12.42 12.57
N LEU A 353 -39.62 11.40 11.71
CA LEU A 353 -40.84 10.67 11.34
C LEU A 353 -40.69 9.20 11.73
N ASN A 354 -41.72 8.64 12.39
CA ASN A 354 -41.74 7.23 12.74
C ASN A 354 -42.00 6.36 11.51
N VAL A 355 -41.19 5.32 11.34
CA VAL A 355 -41.42 4.23 10.40
C VAL A 355 -42.06 3.09 11.17
N ARG A 356 -43.21 2.61 10.70
CA ARG A 356 -44.04 1.65 11.42
C ARG A 356 -44.16 0.32 10.68
N GLU A 357 -44.46 -0.73 11.44
CA GLU A 357 -44.62 -2.08 10.92
C GLU A 357 -45.85 -2.16 9.97
N ASP A 358 -46.96 -1.51 10.32
CA ASP A 358 -48.17 -1.44 9.53
C ASP A 358 -48.58 -0.01 9.22
N ALA A 359 -49.47 0.13 8.23
CA ALA A 359 -49.97 1.41 7.73
C ALA A 359 -51.04 2.02 8.67
N ASN A 360 -50.70 2.21 9.94
CA ASN A 360 -51.56 2.89 10.92
C ASN A 360 -50.73 3.53 12.03
N SER A 361 -51.32 4.53 12.71
CA SER A 361 -50.65 5.32 13.74
C SER A 361 -50.43 4.58 15.06
N SER A 362 -51.11 3.47 15.30
CA SER A 362 -50.99 2.65 16.50
C SER A 362 -49.99 1.50 16.36
N SER A 363 -49.54 1.22 15.14
CA SER A 363 -48.59 0.13 14.87
C SER A 363 -47.22 0.40 15.50
N ARG A 364 -46.50 -0.68 15.78
CA ARG A 364 -45.15 -0.65 16.34
C ARG A 364 -44.21 0.19 15.48
N VAL A 365 -43.42 1.03 16.12
CA VAL A 365 -42.37 1.79 15.47
C VAL A 365 -41.15 0.88 15.27
N ILE A 366 -40.73 0.71 14.02
CA ILE A 366 -39.53 -0.06 13.63
C ILE A 366 -38.28 0.81 13.81
N THR A 367 -38.34 2.04 13.26
CA THR A 367 -37.24 2.99 13.29
C THR A 367 -37.76 4.42 13.12
N LYS A 368 -36.84 5.40 13.09
CA LYS A 368 -37.14 6.81 12.84
C LYS A 368 -36.30 7.29 11.65
N VAL A 369 -36.86 8.18 10.85
CA VAL A 369 -36.20 8.84 9.74
C VAL A 369 -36.27 10.35 9.92
N SER A 370 -35.26 11.06 9.42
CA SER A 370 -35.11 12.51 9.60
C SER A 370 -35.66 13.29 8.40
N PRO A 371 -36.07 14.54 8.58
CA PRO A 371 -36.41 15.44 7.49
C PRO A 371 -35.28 15.54 6.45
N GLY A 372 -35.65 15.62 5.17
CA GLY A 372 -34.72 15.68 4.05
C GLY A 372 -34.19 14.31 3.57
N GLN A 373 -34.36 13.24 4.35
CA GLN A 373 -34.05 11.89 3.87
C GLN A 373 -34.98 11.45 2.76
N ARG A 374 -34.48 10.76 1.76
CA ARG A 374 -35.21 10.27 0.60
C ARG A 374 -35.27 8.76 0.56
N PHE A 375 -36.39 8.23 0.12
CA PHE A 375 -36.64 6.81 0.07
C PHE A 375 -37.40 6.42 -1.19
N LEU A 376 -37.13 5.23 -1.72
CA LEU A 376 -37.93 4.58 -2.74
C LEU A 376 -39.24 4.12 -2.13
N VAL A 377 -40.34 4.40 -2.82
CA VAL A 377 -41.66 3.91 -2.45
C VAL A 377 -41.82 2.50 -3.00
N ILE A 378 -42.13 1.56 -2.11
CA ILE A 378 -42.39 0.16 -2.45
C ILE A 378 -43.87 -0.05 -2.72
N GLU A 379 -44.71 0.61 -1.90
CA GLU A 379 -46.18 0.43 -1.95
C GLU A 379 -46.87 1.71 -1.46
N ARG A 380 -48.02 2.02 -2.02
CA ARG A 380 -48.93 3.10 -1.55
C ARG A 380 -50.25 2.54 -1.14
N LYS A 381 -50.82 3.09 -0.06
CA LYS A 381 -52.22 2.80 0.35
C LYS A 381 -53.06 4.06 0.27
N ASP A 382 -54.28 3.90 -0.15
CA ASP A 382 -55.27 5.00 -0.23
C ASP A 382 -55.55 5.64 1.14
N SER A 383 -55.25 4.93 2.22
CA SER A 383 -55.34 5.41 3.59
C SER A 383 -54.29 6.45 3.98
N GLY A 384 -53.47 6.94 3.05
CA GLY A 384 -52.47 7.98 3.32
C GLY A 384 -51.14 7.44 3.91
N TRP A 385 -50.79 6.22 3.55
CA TRP A 385 -49.51 5.60 3.98
C TRP A 385 -48.71 5.14 2.79
N VAL A 386 -47.37 5.26 2.92
CA VAL A 386 -46.40 4.73 1.95
C VAL A 386 -45.42 3.81 2.64
N LYS A 387 -45.08 2.70 1.99
CA LYS A 387 -44.08 1.75 2.43
C LYS A 387 -42.73 2.11 1.80
N ILE A 388 -41.72 2.23 2.61
CA ILE A 388 -40.36 2.59 2.22
C ILE A 388 -39.36 1.53 2.65
N ASP A 389 -38.22 1.46 1.98
CA ASP A 389 -37.07 0.66 2.39
C ASP A 389 -36.10 1.53 3.21
N VAL A 390 -35.84 1.14 4.45
CA VAL A 390 -34.95 1.84 5.37
C VAL A 390 -33.62 1.07 5.60
N GLY A 391 -33.24 0.27 4.64
CA GLY A 391 -32.00 -0.49 4.63
C GLY A 391 -31.98 -1.58 5.70
N VAL A 392 -30.94 -1.57 6.55
CA VAL A 392 -30.73 -2.58 7.61
C VAL A 392 -31.92 -2.69 8.60
N ASN A 393 -32.71 -1.63 8.73
CA ASN A 393 -33.92 -1.63 9.56
C ASN A 393 -35.14 -2.23 8.84
N GLY A 394 -34.97 -2.71 7.61
CA GLY A 394 -36.04 -3.38 6.84
C GLY A 394 -36.99 -2.41 6.13
N LYS A 395 -38.22 -2.85 5.93
CA LYS A 395 -39.26 -2.13 5.22
C LYS A 395 -40.39 -1.73 6.17
N GLY A 396 -40.88 -0.50 6.06
CA GLY A 396 -41.91 -0.04 6.95
C GLY A 396 -42.74 1.11 6.37
N TRP A 397 -43.80 1.50 7.08
CA TRP A 397 -44.79 2.47 6.64
C TRP A 397 -44.58 3.83 7.29
N ILE A 398 -44.69 4.89 6.47
CA ILE A 398 -44.75 6.29 6.94
C ILE A 398 -46.02 6.96 6.42
N SER A 399 -46.49 7.98 7.14
CA SER A 399 -47.64 8.77 6.74
C SER A 399 -47.28 9.71 5.58
N THR A 400 -48.11 9.76 4.54
CA THR A 400 -47.96 10.67 3.39
C THR A 400 -48.08 12.14 3.77
N GLN A 401 -48.72 12.44 4.92
CA GLN A 401 -48.78 13.81 5.46
C GLN A 401 -47.39 14.46 5.61
N TYR A 402 -46.39 13.64 5.88
CA TYR A 402 -45.00 14.06 6.11
C TYR A 402 -44.02 13.55 5.03
N ALA A 403 -44.57 13.13 3.88
CA ALA A 403 -43.77 12.58 2.77
C ALA A 403 -44.10 13.35 1.48
N LYS A 404 -43.15 14.13 1.02
CA LYS A 404 -43.25 14.88 -0.24
C LYS A 404 -42.82 13.99 -1.40
N LYS A 405 -43.64 13.85 -2.44
CA LYS A 405 -43.21 13.21 -3.70
C LYS A 405 -42.19 14.10 -4.42
N ILE A 406 -41.08 13.48 -4.88
CA ILE A 406 -39.99 14.18 -5.58
C ILE A 406 -40.06 13.90 -7.09
#